data_561c5f5460027f1278e655e7f540d9ff
#
_entry.id   561c5f5460027f1278e655e7f540d9ff
#
_cell.length_a   1.000
_cell.length_b   1.000
_cell.length_c   1.000
_cell.angle_alpha   90.00
_cell.angle_beta   90.00
_cell.angle_gamma   90.00
#
_symmetry.space_group_name_H-M   'P 1'
#
loop_
_entity.id
_entity.type
_entity.pdbx_description
1 polymer ?
#
loop_
_entity_poly.entity_id
_entity_poly.type
_entity_poly.pdbx_seq_one_letter_code
_entity_poly.pdbx_strand_id
1 'polypeptide(L)'
;KAFADGRYFHKLLIEPQKVQFEPSVDVSTRTTKEYKEYLLSNNLKFAMLKKEQEEVERLVLFMKGNIQFYDDIYADGNEYELPAIGEIQGKMWKGKADIVCRDFIIDIKTTSDIQKFRWSAKNYNYDSQCYIYEQLFGKPLVFYVIDKVTGQLGIFKPSENFIRGGELKVAKAIEIHNRYFGSSPSDDIDNYYIEEVLE
;
A
#
# COMPACT_ATOMS: atom_id res chain seq x y z
N LYS A 1 12.81 3.68 -4.74
CA LYS A 1 12.06 3.84 -5.99
C LYS A 1 10.60 3.37 -5.83
N ALA A 2 10.31 2.09 -5.66
CA ALA A 2 8.94 1.57 -5.66
C ALA A 2 7.98 2.29 -4.69
N PHE A 3 8.44 2.62 -3.48
CA PHE A 3 7.66 3.39 -2.51
C PHE A 3 7.41 4.84 -2.95
N ALA A 4 8.38 5.47 -3.62
CA ALA A 4 8.20 6.84 -4.11
C ALA A 4 7.21 6.88 -5.26
N ASP A 5 7.33 5.95 -6.22
CA ASP A 5 6.39 5.82 -7.34
C ASP A 5 4.95 5.59 -6.83
N GLY A 6 4.77 4.64 -5.88
CA GLY A 6 3.47 4.35 -5.29
C GLY A 6 2.87 5.54 -4.54
N ARG A 7 3.67 6.21 -3.70
CA ARG A 7 3.22 7.40 -2.97
C ARG A 7 2.82 8.54 -3.90
N TYR A 8 3.60 8.78 -4.96
CA TYR A 8 3.29 9.82 -5.95
C TYR A 8 2.02 9.49 -6.74
N PHE A 9 1.85 8.21 -7.11
CA PHE A 9 0.64 7.71 -7.77
C PHE A 9 -0.61 7.96 -6.92
N HIS A 10 -0.59 7.59 -5.64
CA HIS A 10 -1.69 7.82 -4.70
C HIS A 10 -2.00 9.31 -4.57
N LYS A 11 -1.00 10.16 -4.34
CA LYS A 11 -1.20 11.61 -4.23
C LYS A 11 -1.87 12.19 -5.48
N LEU A 12 -1.36 11.86 -6.68
CA LEU A 12 -1.93 12.36 -7.93
C LEU A 12 -3.37 11.91 -8.16
N LEU A 13 -3.70 10.70 -7.71
CA LEU A 13 -5.00 10.11 -7.95
C LEU A 13 -6.04 10.62 -6.94
N ILE A 14 -5.74 10.62 -5.65
CA ILE A 14 -6.73 10.85 -4.59
C ILE A 14 -6.50 12.12 -3.75
N GLU A 15 -5.30 12.71 -3.80
CA GLU A 15 -4.97 13.96 -3.09
C GLU A 15 -4.23 14.97 -4.00
N PRO A 16 -4.72 15.28 -5.22
CA PRO A 16 -3.99 16.11 -6.19
C PRO A 16 -3.66 17.51 -5.63
N GLN A 17 -4.46 18.03 -4.71
CA GLN A 17 -4.20 19.30 -4.03
C GLN A 17 -2.96 19.27 -3.12
N LYS A 18 -2.49 18.10 -2.71
CA LYS A 18 -1.27 17.92 -1.91
C LYS A 18 -0.02 17.72 -2.77
N VAL A 19 -0.18 17.62 -4.08
CA VAL A 19 0.93 17.54 -5.05
C VAL A 19 1.37 18.94 -5.41
N GLN A 20 1.92 19.70 -4.45
CA GLN A 20 2.46 21.02 -4.75
C GLN A 20 3.86 20.95 -5.35
N PHE A 21 4.65 19.98 -4.99
CA PHE A 21 5.98 19.74 -5.51
C PHE A 21 6.52 18.36 -5.10
N GLU A 22 6.66 17.46 -6.05
CA GLU A 22 7.48 16.26 -5.86
C GLU A 22 8.82 16.48 -6.56
N PRO A 23 9.94 16.47 -5.82
CA PRO A 23 11.24 16.77 -6.41
C PRO A 23 11.62 15.74 -7.46
N SER A 24 11.92 16.22 -8.66
CA SER A 24 12.37 15.39 -9.78
C SER A 24 13.56 16.01 -10.49
N VAL A 25 14.36 15.15 -11.13
CA VAL A 25 15.57 15.55 -11.84
C VAL A 25 15.56 14.97 -13.24
N ASP A 26 15.83 15.80 -14.23
CA ASP A 26 15.89 15.40 -15.64
C ASP A 26 17.29 14.86 -15.99
N VAL A 27 17.53 13.64 -15.55
CA VAL A 27 18.79 12.91 -15.83
C VAL A 27 18.49 11.43 -16.11
N SER A 28 19.41 10.76 -16.77
CA SER A 28 19.21 9.35 -17.16
C SER A 28 19.24 8.38 -15.98
N THR A 29 20.07 8.65 -14.96
CA THR A 29 20.25 7.78 -13.79
C THR A 29 20.57 8.56 -12.53
N ARG A 30 20.37 7.93 -11.37
CA ARG A 30 20.67 8.51 -10.03
C ARG A 30 22.18 8.54 -9.72
N THR A 31 23.03 7.97 -10.56
CA THR A 31 24.48 7.96 -10.35
C THR A 31 25.18 9.17 -10.94
N THR A 32 24.49 9.98 -11.73
CA THR A 32 25.04 11.16 -12.38
C THR A 32 25.46 12.23 -11.37
N LYS A 33 26.38 13.07 -11.78
CA LYS A 33 26.87 14.20 -10.99
C LYS A 33 25.74 15.20 -10.71
N GLU A 34 24.98 15.52 -11.75
CA GLU A 34 23.83 16.44 -11.71
C GLU A 34 22.77 15.99 -10.71
N TYR A 35 22.49 14.67 -10.63
CA TYR A 35 21.56 14.13 -9.65
C TYR A 35 22.04 14.36 -8.21
N LYS A 36 23.31 14.07 -7.95
CA LYS A 36 23.92 14.23 -6.62
C LYS A 36 23.97 15.71 -6.20
N GLU A 37 24.34 16.60 -7.13
CA GLU A 37 24.36 18.05 -6.89
C GLU A 37 22.94 18.57 -6.60
N TYR A 38 21.92 18.10 -7.33
CA TYR A 38 20.54 18.48 -7.07
C TYR A 38 20.09 18.08 -5.65
N LEU A 39 20.39 16.85 -5.20
CA LEU A 39 20.06 16.41 -3.86
C LEU A 39 20.74 17.27 -2.79
N LEU A 40 22.02 17.56 -2.97
CA LEU A 40 22.79 18.39 -2.02
C LEU A 40 22.23 19.82 -1.96
N SER A 41 22.00 20.45 -3.10
CA SER A 41 21.52 21.83 -3.19
C SER A 41 20.11 22.02 -2.61
N ASN A 42 19.29 20.97 -2.62
CA ASN A 42 17.92 21.00 -2.11
C ASN A 42 17.76 20.30 -0.75
N ASN A 43 18.86 19.85 -0.12
CA ASN A 43 18.85 19.10 1.14
C ASN A 43 17.91 17.88 1.11
N LEU A 44 17.93 17.13 0.02
CA LEU A 44 17.06 15.97 -0.22
C LEU A 44 17.84 14.67 -0.06
N LYS A 45 17.15 13.64 0.45
CA LYS A 45 17.69 12.26 0.47
C LYS A 45 17.37 11.49 -0.81
N PHE A 46 16.36 11.93 -1.54
CA PHE A 46 15.87 11.26 -2.75
C PHE A 46 15.07 12.25 -3.62
N ALA A 47 15.19 12.10 -4.93
CA ALA A 47 14.33 12.72 -5.93
C ALA A 47 13.94 11.69 -7.00
N MET A 48 12.76 11.82 -7.59
CA MET A 48 12.37 11.00 -8.73
C MET A 48 13.17 11.41 -9.97
N LEU A 49 13.35 10.48 -10.91
CA LEU A 49 13.75 10.88 -12.25
C LEU A 49 12.52 11.41 -12.98
N LYS A 50 12.69 12.43 -13.80
CA LYS A 50 11.58 13.02 -14.56
C LYS A 50 10.81 11.97 -15.38
N LYS A 51 11.51 11.06 -16.04
CA LYS A 51 10.89 9.93 -16.75
C LYS A 51 10.05 8.99 -15.88
N GLU A 52 10.39 8.85 -14.59
CA GLU A 52 9.61 8.05 -13.64
C GLU A 52 8.36 8.79 -13.19
N GLN A 53 8.47 10.10 -13.02
CA GLN A 53 7.34 10.97 -12.73
C GLN A 53 6.32 10.94 -13.88
N GLU A 54 6.78 11.16 -15.12
CA GLU A 54 5.95 11.10 -16.34
C GLU A 54 5.27 9.72 -16.50
N GLU A 55 5.96 8.64 -16.15
CA GLU A 55 5.38 7.29 -16.19
C GLU A 55 4.25 7.13 -15.16
N VAL A 56 4.43 7.63 -13.94
CA VAL A 56 3.37 7.62 -12.92
C VAL A 56 2.18 8.46 -13.35
N GLU A 57 2.42 9.65 -13.91
CA GLU A 57 1.36 10.53 -14.44
C GLU A 57 0.55 9.85 -15.55
N ARG A 58 1.23 9.13 -16.45
CA ARG A 58 0.59 8.32 -17.48
C ARG A 58 -0.34 7.25 -16.89
N LEU A 59 0.10 6.55 -15.84
CA LEU A 59 -0.72 5.53 -15.17
C LEU A 59 -1.96 6.13 -14.51
N VAL A 60 -1.85 7.32 -13.92
CA VAL A 60 -2.99 8.05 -13.35
C VAL A 60 -4.00 8.39 -14.45
N LEU A 61 -3.54 8.84 -15.62
CA LEU A 61 -4.42 9.12 -16.76
C LEU A 61 -5.14 7.86 -17.26
N PHE A 62 -4.47 6.71 -17.32
CA PHE A 62 -5.14 5.46 -17.66
C PHE A 62 -6.24 5.09 -16.67
N MET A 63 -5.98 5.20 -15.37
CA MET A 63 -6.97 4.88 -14.36
C MET A 63 -8.16 5.86 -14.41
N LYS A 64 -7.90 7.15 -14.55
CA LYS A 64 -8.95 8.18 -14.71
C LYS A 64 -9.73 8.08 -16.02
N GLY A 65 -9.11 7.54 -17.06
CA GLY A 65 -9.75 7.33 -18.37
C GLY A 65 -10.75 6.18 -18.40
N ASN A 66 -10.77 5.32 -17.40
CA ASN A 66 -11.75 4.25 -17.29
C ASN A 66 -12.96 4.73 -16.49
N ILE A 67 -14.14 4.71 -17.09
CA ILE A 67 -15.38 5.24 -16.51
C ILE A 67 -15.69 4.58 -15.15
N GLN A 68 -15.64 3.24 -15.08
CA GLN A 68 -15.93 2.52 -13.82
C GLN A 68 -14.98 2.93 -12.69
N PHE A 69 -13.68 3.00 -12.99
CA PHE A 69 -12.67 3.42 -11.99
C PHE A 69 -12.88 4.88 -11.58
N TYR A 70 -13.16 5.75 -12.55
CA TYR A 70 -13.40 7.15 -12.28
C TYR A 70 -14.62 7.37 -11.39
N ASP A 71 -15.75 6.75 -11.76
CA ASP A 71 -17.01 6.89 -11.02
C ASP A 71 -16.89 6.34 -9.59
N ASP A 72 -16.23 5.18 -9.40
CA ASP A 72 -16.04 4.60 -8.07
C ASP A 72 -15.07 5.42 -7.23
N ILE A 73 -13.95 5.88 -7.80
CA ILE A 73 -12.92 6.64 -7.09
C ILE A 73 -13.43 8.02 -6.69
N TYR A 74 -14.21 8.68 -7.55
CA TYR A 74 -14.66 10.07 -7.36
C TYR A 74 -16.14 10.21 -7.04
N ALA A 75 -16.79 9.13 -6.60
CA ALA A 75 -18.18 9.17 -6.17
C ALA A 75 -18.40 10.19 -5.04
N ASP A 76 -19.52 10.89 -5.09
CA ASP A 76 -19.92 11.81 -4.04
C ASP A 76 -20.03 11.10 -2.69
N GLY A 77 -19.47 11.71 -1.65
CA GLY A 77 -19.47 11.15 -0.30
C GLY A 77 -18.30 10.20 0.00
N ASN A 78 -17.40 9.96 -0.94
CA ASN A 78 -16.16 9.24 -0.67
C ASN A 78 -15.25 10.05 0.28
N GLU A 79 -14.63 9.34 1.23
CA GLU A 79 -13.62 9.89 2.11
C GLU A 79 -12.24 9.33 1.73
N TYR A 80 -11.24 10.20 1.62
CA TYR A 80 -9.89 9.85 1.14
C TYR A 80 -8.88 9.87 2.27
N GLU A 81 -7.94 8.90 2.23
CA GLU A 81 -6.85 8.82 3.20
C GLU A 81 -7.36 8.83 4.65
N LEU A 82 -8.51 8.14 4.88
CA LEU A 82 -9.20 8.15 6.17
C LEU A 82 -8.47 7.27 7.18
N PRO A 83 -8.00 7.82 8.32
CA PRO A 83 -7.42 7.02 9.38
C PRO A 83 -8.50 6.40 10.26
N ALA A 84 -8.23 5.21 10.78
CA ALA A 84 -9.03 4.56 11.82
C ALA A 84 -8.13 3.91 12.86
N ILE A 85 -8.61 3.89 14.10
CA ILE A 85 -7.98 3.20 15.24
C ILE A 85 -9.05 2.40 15.93
N GLY A 86 -8.78 1.13 16.20
CA GLY A 86 -9.73 0.25 16.87
C GLY A 86 -9.06 -0.96 17.50
N GLU A 87 -9.78 -1.64 18.38
CA GLU A 87 -9.33 -2.88 18.99
C GLU A 87 -9.69 -4.07 18.10
N ILE A 88 -8.71 -4.92 17.81
CA ILE A 88 -8.88 -6.18 17.09
C ILE A 88 -8.18 -7.26 17.90
N GLN A 89 -8.93 -8.28 18.33
CA GLN A 89 -8.44 -9.41 19.11
C GLN A 89 -7.60 -8.99 20.35
N GLY A 90 -8.11 -7.97 21.10
CA GLY A 90 -7.47 -7.49 22.33
C GLY A 90 -6.24 -6.63 22.16
N LYS A 91 -5.95 -6.16 20.93
CA LYS A 91 -4.86 -5.22 20.63
C LYS A 91 -5.36 -4.01 19.85
N MET A 92 -4.74 -2.87 20.13
CA MET A 92 -5.01 -1.65 19.38
C MET A 92 -4.29 -1.68 18.02
N TRP A 93 -5.08 -1.47 16.98
CA TRP A 93 -4.61 -1.38 15.59
C TRP A 93 -4.93 -0.02 15.02
N LYS A 94 -4.14 0.38 14.05
CA LYS A 94 -4.39 1.58 13.25
C LYS A 94 -4.28 1.23 11.78
N GLY A 95 -5.15 1.82 10.98
CA GLY A 95 -5.12 1.74 9.53
C GLY A 95 -5.42 3.09 8.91
N LYS A 96 -5.12 3.23 7.65
CA LYS A 96 -5.50 4.40 6.84
C LYS A 96 -5.97 3.89 5.48
N ALA A 97 -7.26 3.99 5.23
CA ALA A 97 -7.86 3.55 3.97
C ALA A 97 -7.62 4.59 2.87
N ASP A 98 -7.27 4.15 1.67
CA ASP A 98 -7.07 5.04 0.54
C ASP A 98 -8.38 5.78 0.20
N ILE A 99 -9.48 5.02 0.04
CA ILE A 99 -10.81 5.58 -0.23
C ILE A 99 -11.86 4.77 0.52
N VAL A 100 -12.66 5.43 1.35
CA VAL A 100 -13.84 4.83 2.00
C VAL A 100 -15.07 5.26 1.23
N CYS A 101 -15.66 4.31 0.50
CA CYS A 101 -16.90 4.50 -0.24
C CYS A 101 -18.12 4.19 0.65
N ARG A 102 -19.33 4.38 0.12
CA ARG A 102 -20.57 4.08 0.82
C ARG A 102 -20.63 2.64 1.33
N ASP A 103 -20.31 1.65 0.48
CA ASP A 103 -20.56 0.24 0.75
C ASP A 103 -19.26 -0.60 0.84
N PHE A 104 -18.10 -0.07 0.47
CA PHE A 104 -16.81 -0.76 0.46
C PHE A 104 -15.64 0.21 0.60
N ILE A 105 -14.45 -0.34 0.75
CA ILE A 105 -13.18 0.40 0.77
C ILE A 105 -12.44 0.08 -0.52
N ILE A 106 -11.92 1.10 -1.20
CA ILE A 106 -10.96 0.91 -2.30
C ILE A 106 -9.55 1.04 -1.73
N ASP A 107 -8.73 0.05 -2.00
CA ASP A 107 -7.28 0.10 -1.79
C ASP A 107 -6.59 0.03 -3.15
N ILE A 108 -5.82 1.06 -3.46
CA ILE A 108 -5.21 1.25 -4.77
C ILE A 108 -3.84 0.61 -4.80
N LYS A 109 -3.60 -0.25 -5.80
CA LYS A 109 -2.32 -0.95 -5.95
C LYS A 109 -1.75 -0.79 -7.36
N THR A 110 -0.44 -0.69 -7.43
CA THR A 110 0.30 -0.84 -8.69
C THR A 110 1.01 -2.19 -8.69
N THR A 111 1.04 -2.86 -9.83
CA THR A 111 1.75 -4.12 -10.02
C THR A 111 2.63 -4.09 -11.27
N SER A 112 3.61 -4.96 -11.37
CA SER A 112 4.39 -5.17 -12.59
C SER A 112 3.82 -6.26 -13.51
N ASP A 113 2.85 -7.04 -12.99
CA ASP A 113 2.18 -8.11 -13.73
C ASP A 113 0.82 -8.35 -13.08
N ILE A 114 -0.24 -7.88 -13.72
CA ILE A 114 -1.60 -7.97 -13.17
C ILE A 114 -2.11 -9.41 -13.15
N GLN A 115 -1.63 -10.27 -14.05
CA GLN A 115 -2.00 -11.68 -14.10
C GLN A 115 -1.49 -12.44 -12.87
N LYS A 116 -0.40 -11.97 -12.28
CA LYS A 116 0.20 -12.52 -11.06
C LYS A 116 -0.26 -11.83 -9.78
N PHE A 117 -1.12 -10.82 -9.87
CA PHE A 117 -1.55 -10.05 -8.68
C PHE A 117 -2.11 -10.93 -7.57
N ARG A 118 -2.89 -11.97 -7.89
CA ARG A 118 -3.45 -12.90 -6.90
C ARG A 118 -2.40 -13.61 -6.03
N TRP A 119 -1.21 -13.91 -6.60
CA TRP A 119 -0.10 -14.51 -5.84
C TRP A 119 0.66 -13.43 -5.07
N SER A 120 0.87 -12.27 -5.68
CA SER A 120 1.48 -11.12 -5.02
C SER A 120 0.68 -10.68 -3.80
N ALA A 121 -0.64 -10.67 -3.89
CA ALA A 121 -1.54 -10.33 -2.79
C ALA A 121 -1.32 -11.22 -1.55
N LYS A 122 -1.12 -12.53 -1.76
CA LYS A 122 -0.78 -13.47 -0.67
C LYS A 122 0.62 -13.22 -0.10
N ASN A 123 1.61 -13.02 -0.98
CA ASN A 123 3.00 -12.82 -0.58
C ASN A 123 3.22 -11.52 0.20
N TYR A 124 2.44 -10.48 -0.11
CA TYR A 124 2.48 -9.19 0.58
C TYR A 124 1.50 -9.07 1.76
N ASN A 125 0.88 -10.18 2.17
CA ASN A 125 -0.09 -10.24 3.26
C ASN A 125 -1.28 -9.27 3.11
N TYR A 126 -1.77 -9.08 1.88
CA TYR A 126 -2.96 -8.28 1.65
C TYR A 126 -4.23 -8.90 2.24
N ASP A 127 -4.23 -10.19 2.49
CA ASP A 127 -5.25 -10.89 3.26
C ASP A 127 -5.38 -10.33 4.69
N SER A 128 -4.24 -10.10 5.36
CA SER A 128 -4.22 -9.46 6.69
C SER A 128 -4.70 -8.01 6.62
N GLN A 129 -4.35 -7.27 5.57
CA GLN A 129 -4.85 -5.92 5.34
C GLN A 129 -6.38 -5.92 5.19
N CYS A 130 -6.94 -6.84 4.40
CA CYS A 130 -8.39 -6.97 4.24
C CYS A 130 -9.08 -7.19 5.58
N TYR A 131 -8.63 -8.17 6.37
CA TYR A 131 -9.20 -8.44 7.67
C TYR A 131 -9.14 -7.24 8.59
N ILE A 132 -7.95 -6.63 8.76
CA ILE A 132 -7.77 -5.47 9.64
C ILE A 132 -8.68 -4.30 9.21
N TYR A 133 -8.77 -4.01 7.91
CA TYR A 133 -9.56 -2.89 7.43
C TYR A 133 -11.06 -3.14 7.56
N GLU A 134 -11.53 -4.36 7.32
CA GLU A 134 -12.93 -4.72 7.60
C GLU A 134 -13.29 -4.54 9.07
N GLN A 135 -12.39 -4.91 9.99
CA GLN A 135 -12.62 -4.69 11.43
C GLN A 135 -12.61 -3.21 11.80
N LEU A 136 -11.72 -2.40 11.21
CA LEU A 136 -11.59 -0.98 11.55
C LEU A 136 -12.70 -0.12 10.94
N PHE A 137 -13.15 -0.42 9.74
CA PHE A 137 -14.09 0.43 8.98
C PHE A 137 -15.50 -0.17 8.83
N GLY A 138 -15.70 -1.44 9.18
CA GLY A 138 -16.98 -2.14 9.05
C GLY A 138 -17.44 -2.34 7.59
N LYS A 139 -16.51 -2.31 6.62
CA LYS A 139 -16.80 -2.42 5.19
C LYS A 139 -15.79 -3.34 4.51
N PRO A 140 -16.21 -4.11 3.47
CA PRO A 140 -15.29 -4.96 2.71
C PRO A 140 -14.28 -4.12 1.93
N LEU A 141 -13.03 -4.62 1.84
CA LEU A 141 -11.98 -4.01 1.07
C LEU A 141 -11.91 -4.62 -0.33
N VAL A 142 -11.73 -3.78 -1.35
CA VAL A 142 -11.57 -4.17 -2.76
C VAL A 142 -10.29 -3.53 -3.31
N PHE A 143 -9.48 -4.31 -4.01
CA PHE A 143 -8.26 -3.80 -4.64
C PHE A 143 -8.55 -3.26 -6.04
N TYR A 144 -8.20 -2.00 -6.29
CA TYR A 144 -8.17 -1.36 -7.61
C TYR A 144 -6.71 -1.32 -8.07
N VAL A 145 -6.42 -2.09 -9.10
CA VAL A 145 -5.04 -2.41 -9.49
C VAL A 145 -4.74 -1.90 -10.89
N ILE A 146 -3.57 -1.32 -11.08
CA ILE A 146 -3.02 -0.98 -12.39
C ILE A 146 -1.68 -1.66 -12.61
N ASP A 147 -1.53 -2.27 -13.80
CA ASP A 147 -0.26 -2.79 -14.29
C ASP A 147 0.62 -1.65 -14.80
N LYS A 148 1.80 -1.49 -14.21
CA LYS A 148 2.73 -0.39 -14.56
C LYS A 148 3.30 -0.52 -15.96
N VAL A 149 3.35 -1.73 -16.51
CA VAL A 149 3.95 -2.00 -17.82
C VAL A 149 2.94 -1.80 -18.93
N THR A 150 1.76 -2.42 -18.77
CA THR A 150 0.74 -2.47 -19.82
C THR A 150 -0.34 -1.38 -19.67
N GLY A 151 -0.50 -0.81 -18.48
CA GLY A 151 -1.62 0.08 -18.15
C GLY A 151 -2.93 -0.68 -17.93
N GLN A 152 -2.92 -2.02 -17.95
CA GLN A 152 -4.12 -2.82 -17.72
C GLN A 152 -4.67 -2.60 -16.31
N LEU A 153 -5.98 -2.46 -16.22
CA LEU A 153 -6.71 -2.25 -14.96
C LEU A 153 -7.37 -3.55 -14.50
N GLY A 154 -7.53 -3.71 -13.20
CA GLY A 154 -8.23 -4.84 -12.62
C GLY A 154 -8.86 -4.49 -11.27
N ILE A 155 -10.03 -5.07 -11.00
CA ILE A 155 -10.72 -5.02 -9.71
C ILE A 155 -10.65 -6.41 -9.10
N PHE A 156 -10.04 -6.52 -7.93
CA PHE A 156 -9.89 -7.79 -7.22
C PHE A 156 -10.66 -7.74 -5.91
N LYS A 157 -11.66 -8.60 -5.80
CA LYS A 157 -12.50 -8.74 -4.60
C LYS A 157 -11.99 -9.92 -3.77
N PRO A 158 -11.58 -9.70 -2.51
CA PRO A 158 -11.19 -10.78 -1.61
C PRO A 158 -12.35 -11.74 -1.37
N SER A 159 -12.06 -13.04 -1.35
CA SER A 159 -13.01 -14.05 -0.92
C SER A 159 -13.00 -14.19 0.60
N GLU A 160 -14.06 -14.75 1.19
CA GLU A 160 -14.11 -15.06 2.63
C GLU A 160 -12.90 -15.90 3.09
N ASN A 161 -12.47 -16.87 2.27
CA ASN A 161 -11.31 -17.69 2.59
C ASN A 161 -10.00 -16.88 2.57
N PHE A 162 -9.89 -15.87 1.71
CA PHE A 162 -8.73 -14.98 1.68
C PHE A 162 -8.68 -14.13 2.96
N ILE A 163 -9.81 -13.54 3.36
CA ILE A 163 -9.95 -12.73 4.57
C ILE A 163 -9.70 -13.57 5.83
N ARG A 164 -10.26 -14.80 5.88
CA ARG A 164 -10.00 -15.74 6.98
C ARG A 164 -8.51 -16.12 7.10
N GLY A 165 -7.81 -16.25 5.98
CA GLY A 165 -6.35 -16.42 5.98
C GLY A 165 -5.64 -15.24 6.65
N GLY A 166 -6.11 -14.02 6.40
CA GLY A 166 -5.63 -12.79 7.04
C GLY A 166 -5.91 -12.77 8.54
N GLU A 167 -7.11 -13.16 8.97
CA GLU A 167 -7.48 -13.28 10.39
C GLU A 167 -6.51 -14.19 11.16
N LEU A 168 -6.22 -15.36 10.61
CA LEU A 168 -5.28 -16.32 11.23
C LEU A 168 -3.85 -15.73 11.34
N LYS A 169 -3.40 -14.99 10.33
CA LYS A 169 -2.10 -14.31 10.37
C LYS A 169 -2.07 -13.20 11.41
N VAL A 170 -3.15 -12.44 11.56
CA VAL A 170 -3.27 -11.39 12.58
C VAL A 170 -3.26 -12.00 13.97
N ALA A 171 -4.00 -13.10 14.22
CA ALA A 171 -3.97 -13.84 15.48
C ALA A 171 -2.55 -14.32 15.81
N LYS A 172 -1.85 -14.88 14.83
CA LYS A 172 -0.46 -15.33 15.01
C LYS A 172 0.50 -14.18 15.29
N ALA A 173 0.33 -13.03 14.64
CA ALA A 173 1.13 -11.84 14.89
C ALA A 173 0.91 -11.31 16.32
N ILE A 174 -0.31 -11.34 16.83
CA ILE A 174 -0.63 -10.98 18.22
C ILE A 174 0.01 -11.96 19.20
N GLU A 175 -0.07 -13.26 18.95
CA GLU A 175 0.60 -14.28 19.77
C GLU A 175 2.11 -14.01 19.88
N ILE A 176 2.77 -13.81 18.73
CA ILE A 176 4.20 -13.49 18.68
C ILE A 176 4.51 -12.17 19.41
N HIS A 177 3.70 -11.13 19.17
CA HIS A 177 3.87 -9.87 19.88
C HIS A 177 3.76 -10.05 21.40
N ASN A 178 2.79 -10.81 21.90
CA ASN A 178 2.61 -11.05 23.33
C ASN A 178 3.78 -11.83 23.92
N ARG A 179 4.32 -12.76 23.16
CA ARG A 179 5.47 -13.60 23.54
C ARG A 179 6.70 -12.77 23.89
N TYR A 180 6.98 -11.71 23.12
CA TYR A 180 8.18 -10.86 23.30
C TYR A 180 7.90 -9.51 23.93
N PHE A 181 6.72 -8.92 23.72
CA PHE A 181 6.39 -7.53 24.08
C PHE A 181 5.08 -7.39 24.86
N GLY A 182 4.50 -8.48 25.32
CA GLY A 182 3.30 -8.47 26.17
C GLY A 182 3.60 -7.92 27.57
N SER A 183 2.52 -7.79 28.37
CA SER A 183 2.64 -7.35 29.78
C SER A 183 3.46 -8.33 30.66
N SER A 184 3.53 -9.61 30.24
CA SER A 184 4.34 -10.66 30.87
C SER A 184 4.98 -11.48 29.76
N PRO A 185 6.08 -11.02 29.15
CA PRO A 185 6.76 -11.73 28.06
C PRO A 185 7.24 -13.10 28.54
N SER A 186 7.06 -14.13 27.71
CA SER A 186 7.59 -15.49 27.96
C SER A 186 8.99 -15.70 27.41
N ASP A 187 9.42 -14.85 26.50
CA ASP A 187 10.73 -14.93 25.83
C ASP A 187 11.41 -13.57 25.82
N ASP A 188 12.73 -13.62 25.74
CA ASP A 188 13.62 -12.47 25.65
C ASP A 188 14.07 -12.29 24.19
N ILE A 189 13.72 -11.15 23.58
CA ILE A 189 14.10 -10.86 22.20
C ILE A 189 15.61 -10.60 22.04
N ASP A 190 16.28 -10.11 23.09
CA ASP A 190 17.71 -9.79 23.03
C ASP A 190 18.56 -11.08 23.03
N ASN A 191 18.00 -12.19 23.54
CA ASN A 191 18.62 -13.51 23.57
C ASN A 191 17.99 -14.50 22.58
N TYR A 192 17.24 -14.00 21.60
CA TYR A 192 16.62 -14.84 20.60
C TYR A 192 17.65 -15.43 19.62
N TYR A 193 17.63 -16.75 19.47
CA TYR A 193 18.39 -17.46 18.44
C TYR A 193 17.53 -18.58 17.81
N ILE A 194 17.91 -18.99 16.61
CA ILE A 194 17.29 -20.12 15.91
C ILE A 194 18.27 -21.29 15.95
N GLU A 195 17.79 -22.45 16.37
CA GLU A 195 18.50 -23.73 16.28
C GLU A 195 17.69 -24.67 15.40
N GLU A 196 18.24 -25.04 14.26
CA GLU A 196 17.60 -25.90 13.27
C GLU A 196 18.58 -26.97 12.77
N VAL A 197 18.07 -28.16 12.49
CA VAL A 197 18.79 -29.21 11.74
C VAL A 197 18.44 -29.03 10.27
N LEU A 198 19.45 -28.79 9.44
CA LEU A 198 19.29 -28.78 7.99
C LEU A 198 19.33 -30.22 7.46
N GLU A 199 18.27 -30.64 6.79
CA GLU A 199 18.17 -31.93 6.09
C GLU A 199 18.42 -31.76 4.58
#